data_3e60af3a9ec440197b527236a9727ac1
#
_entry.id   3e60af3a9ec440197b527236a9727ac1
#
_cell.length_a   1.000
_cell.length_b   1.000
_cell.length_c   1.000
_cell.angle_alpha   90.00
_cell.angle_beta   90.00
_cell.angle_gamma   90.00
#
_symmetry.space_group_name_H-M   'P 1'
#
loop_
_entity.id
_entity.type
_entity.pdbx_description
1 polymer ?
#
loop_
_entity_poly.entity_id
_entity_poly.type
_entity_poly.pdbx_seq_one_letter_code
_entity_poly.pdbx_strand_id
1 'polypeptide(L)'
;ETGQWELGLGLRIDRWESEEEAVDIGHSASKDDVEVLPKLSVTRHLSENSMTYLTVSKGFEPGGWVGIADGAPPVYGPNGEKTLAGFDPEEAIQYEFGWKGSSADGRLQATAAVFFIDYDNRQFEFIVPNPSGDGTLIDGIENIGDSEQRGLEASLTWRASEYLQIAAAYGYISAEWDDNTILPDGSANLGGQTPPQIIDKSLSLTANFQKPAFSGFEWLANFQLSHNGTMEGGKPSGGTVTNPEFTVLDLQVGLVSDSWELLLNLDNALNEKYYTDIEPFPNFGFGGLTGTEPADIIIGTHGHPRLFTASATYRF
;
A
#
# COMPACT_ATOMS: atom_id res chain seq x y z
N GLU A 1 13.91 -30.15 -23.96
CA GLU A 1 13.73 -30.85 -22.67
C GLU A 1 12.80 -30.01 -21.82
N THR A 2 11.54 -30.44 -21.76
CA THR A 2 10.51 -29.78 -20.96
C THR A 2 10.50 -30.42 -19.57
N GLY A 3 10.61 -29.61 -18.49
CA GLY A 3 10.32 -30.07 -17.14
C GLY A 3 11.45 -30.12 -16.16
N GLN A 4 12.39 -29.17 -16.17
CA GLN A 4 13.29 -28.99 -15.05
C GLN A 4 12.53 -28.38 -13.87
N TRP A 5 12.70 -29.01 -12.72
CA TRP A 5 12.18 -28.53 -11.44
C TRP A 5 13.33 -27.90 -10.65
N GLU A 6 13.04 -26.76 -10.03
CA GLU A 6 13.94 -26.12 -9.08
C GLU A 6 13.26 -26.04 -7.71
N LEU A 7 13.97 -26.39 -6.68
CA LEU A 7 13.55 -26.27 -5.29
C LEU A 7 14.42 -25.22 -4.60
N GLY A 8 13.82 -24.17 -4.11
CA GLY A 8 14.47 -23.13 -3.33
C GLY A 8 14.05 -23.20 -1.86
N LEU A 9 15.05 -23.23 -0.97
CA LEU A 9 14.85 -23.14 0.47
C LEU A 9 15.59 -21.90 0.97
N GLY A 10 14.90 -21.05 1.69
CA GLY A 10 15.45 -19.86 2.33
C GLY A 10 15.15 -19.85 3.82
N LEU A 11 16.06 -19.32 4.59
CA LEU A 11 15.88 -19.06 6.00
C LEU A 11 16.54 -17.72 6.33
N ARG A 12 15.77 -16.80 6.89
CA ARG A 12 16.26 -15.55 7.44
C ARG A 12 15.99 -15.57 8.95
N ILE A 13 16.89 -15.08 9.73
CA ILE A 13 16.76 -14.93 11.18
C ILE A 13 17.03 -13.47 11.49
N ASP A 14 16.01 -12.79 12.02
CA ASP A 14 16.08 -11.40 12.40
C ASP A 14 16.04 -11.27 13.91
N ARG A 15 16.92 -10.46 14.48
CA ARG A 15 16.81 -9.97 15.84
C ARG A 15 16.45 -8.51 15.80
N TRP A 16 15.43 -8.14 16.54
CA TRP A 16 15.00 -6.76 16.69
C TRP A 16 14.94 -6.37 18.16
N GLU A 17 15.08 -5.08 18.42
CA GLU A 17 14.99 -4.48 19.74
C GLU A 17 14.27 -3.13 19.60
N SER A 18 13.31 -2.88 20.46
CA SER A 18 12.57 -1.62 20.56
C SER A 18 12.73 -1.08 21.96
N GLU A 19 13.24 0.14 22.08
CA GLU A 19 13.38 0.86 23.35
C GLU A 19 12.58 2.16 23.27
N GLU A 20 11.83 2.47 24.33
CA GLU A 20 11.09 3.70 24.47
C GLU A 20 11.31 4.29 25.85
N GLU A 21 11.47 5.61 25.92
CA GLU A 21 11.63 6.36 27.15
C GLU A 21 10.57 7.47 27.26
N ALA A 22 9.64 7.30 28.18
CA ALA A 22 8.66 8.33 28.53
C ALA A 22 9.24 9.22 29.64
N VAL A 23 9.92 10.29 29.25
CA VAL A 23 10.67 11.20 30.14
C VAL A 23 9.76 11.89 31.15
N ASP A 24 8.55 12.23 30.76
CA ASP A 24 7.52 12.93 31.58
C ASP A 24 7.02 12.08 32.75
N ILE A 25 6.98 10.77 32.61
CA ILE A 25 6.60 9.84 33.67
C ILE A 25 7.80 9.10 34.27
N GLY A 26 9.02 9.34 33.78
CA GLY A 26 10.24 8.71 34.27
C GLY A 26 10.27 7.20 34.05
N HIS A 27 9.64 6.70 32.96
CA HIS A 27 9.54 5.28 32.67
C HIS A 27 10.27 4.96 31.36
N SER A 28 11.00 3.85 31.34
CA SER A 28 11.57 3.28 30.15
C SER A 28 11.16 1.82 30.01
N ALA A 29 10.93 1.39 28.78
CA ALA A 29 10.62 0.01 28.46
C ALA A 29 11.46 -0.47 27.28
N SER A 30 11.82 -1.73 27.29
CA SER A 30 12.51 -2.38 26.17
C SER A 30 11.89 -3.74 25.88
N LYS A 31 11.92 -4.10 24.61
CA LYS A 31 11.44 -5.39 24.12
C LYS A 31 12.38 -5.85 23.01
N ASP A 32 12.83 -7.09 23.06
CA ASP A 32 13.61 -7.71 22.01
C ASP A 32 13.08 -9.11 21.71
N ASP A 33 13.20 -9.55 20.48
CA ASP A 33 12.84 -10.90 20.06
C ASP A 33 13.66 -11.34 18.82
N VAL A 34 13.51 -12.63 18.48
CA VAL A 34 14.16 -13.26 17.35
C VAL A 34 13.13 -13.94 16.48
N GLU A 35 12.97 -13.43 15.25
CA GLU A 35 12.05 -13.98 14.27
C GLU A 35 12.76 -14.91 13.29
N VAL A 36 12.11 -16.03 13.00
CA VAL A 36 12.58 -17.04 12.05
C VAL A 36 11.64 -17.03 10.82
N LEU A 37 12.18 -16.67 9.68
CA LEU A 37 11.43 -16.41 8.45
C LEU A 37 11.81 -17.44 7.38
N PRO A 38 11.14 -18.59 7.34
CA PRO A 38 11.34 -19.59 6.31
C PRO A 38 10.71 -19.15 4.98
N LYS A 39 11.35 -19.59 3.89
CA LYS A 39 10.81 -19.49 2.52
C LYS A 39 11.02 -20.80 1.79
N LEU A 40 9.95 -21.29 1.15
CA LEU A 40 9.98 -22.42 0.24
C LEU A 40 9.54 -21.94 -1.14
N SER A 41 10.25 -22.32 -2.19
CA SER A 41 9.81 -22.12 -3.56
C SER A 41 9.99 -23.38 -4.39
N VAL A 42 9.03 -23.66 -5.25
CA VAL A 42 9.08 -24.74 -6.23
C VAL A 42 8.79 -24.13 -7.59
N THR A 43 9.74 -24.23 -8.51
CA THR A 43 9.60 -23.71 -9.88
C THR A 43 9.61 -24.86 -10.86
N ARG A 44 8.74 -24.79 -11.87
CA ARG A 44 8.73 -25.71 -13.00
C ARG A 44 8.92 -24.92 -14.30
N HIS A 45 9.99 -25.19 -15.01
CA HIS A 45 10.22 -24.68 -16.35
C HIS A 45 9.36 -25.45 -17.35
N LEU A 46 8.42 -24.75 -17.99
CA LEU A 46 7.52 -25.30 -18.99
C LEU A 46 8.18 -25.31 -20.38
N SER A 47 9.04 -24.32 -20.63
CA SER A 47 9.88 -24.16 -21.80
C SER A 47 11.09 -23.27 -21.45
N GLU A 48 11.95 -22.98 -22.43
CA GLU A 48 13.07 -22.01 -22.24
C GLU A 48 12.57 -20.60 -21.85
N ASN A 49 11.35 -20.26 -22.23
CA ASN A 49 10.80 -18.92 -22.05
C ASN A 49 9.55 -18.89 -21.15
N SER A 50 9.25 -19.98 -20.44
CA SER A 50 8.03 -20.03 -19.61
C SER A 50 8.22 -20.92 -18.40
N MET A 51 7.76 -20.42 -17.24
CA MET A 51 7.79 -21.16 -15.98
C MET A 51 6.54 -20.91 -15.15
N THR A 52 6.23 -21.84 -14.27
CA THR A 52 5.30 -21.68 -13.14
C THR A 52 6.04 -21.87 -11.84
N TYR A 53 5.53 -21.24 -10.79
CA TYR A 53 6.12 -21.36 -9.46
C TYR A 53 5.05 -21.35 -8.36
N LEU A 54 5.40 -21.98 -7.26
CA LEU A 54 4.70 -21.87 -5.98
C LEU A 54 5.69 -21.38 -4.94
N THR A 55 5.32 -20.36 -4.18
CA THR A 55 6.11 -19.85 -3.07
C THR A 55 5.28 -19.84 -1.80
N VAL A 56 5.88 -20.25 -0.69
CA VAL A 56 5.36 -20.06 0.67
C VAL A 56 6.44 -19.33 1.47
N SER A 57 6.09 -18.23 2.09
CA SER A 57 7.03 -17.45 2.88
C SER A 57 6.37 -16.83 4.10
N LYS A 58 7.13 -16.75 5.21
CA LYS A 58 6.75 -16.00 6.40
C LYS A 58 7.40 -14.63 6.36
N GLY A 59 6.65 -13.58 6.74
CA GLY A 59 7.09 -12.23 7.03
C GLY A 59 6.64 -11.82 8.42
N PHE A 60 7.17 -10.70 8.93
CA PHE A 60 6.73 -10.10 10.19
C PHE A 60 6.97 -8.60 10.18
N GLU A 61 6.24 -7.89 11.03
CA GLU A 61 6.47 -6.52 11.46
C GLU A 61 6.82 -6.51 12.94
N PRO A 62 7.91 -5.85 13.38
CA PRO A 62 8.29 -5.84 14.79
C PRO A 62 7.22 -5.25 15.69
N GLY A 63 7.11 -5.76 16.90
CA GLY A 63 6.40 -5.11 17.99
C GLY A 63 7.15 -3.89 18.52
N GLY A 64 6.52 -3.16 19.41
CA GLY A 64 7.12 -1.95 19.96
C GLY A 64 6.35 -1.40 21.13
N TRP A 65 6.55 -0.10 21.37
CA TRP A 65 5.94 0.68 22.42
C TRP A 65 5.31 1.92 21.83
N VAL A 66 4.16 2.30 22.32
CA VAL A 66 3.54 3.59 21.98
C VAL A 66 3.82 4.55 23.12
N GLY A 67 4.41 5.70 22.78
CA GLY A 67 4.54 6.82 23.70
C GLY A 67 3.17 7.31 24.10
N ILE A 68 2.92 7.46 25.40
CA ILE A 68 1.67 8.05 25.88
C ILE A 68 1.69 9.52 25.48
N ALA A 69 0.75 9.96 24.64
CA ALA A 69 0.58 11.35 24.30
C ALA A 69 0.36 12.18 25.59
N ASP A 70 0.87 13.40 25.62
CA ASP A 70 0.68 14.34 26.75
C ASP A 70 -0.82 14.42 27.10
N GLY A 71 -1.19 13.99 28.32
CA GLY A 71 -2.58 14.00 28.78
C GLY A 71 -3.35 12.68 28.60
N ALA A 72 -2.81 11.69 27.93
CA ALA A 72 -3.43 10.36 27.89
C ALA A 72 -3.47 9.70 29.29
N PRO A 73 -4.52 8.93 29.64
CA PRO A 73 -4.50 8.19 30.87
C PRO A 73 -3.33 7.20 30.84
N PRO A 74 -2.51 7.18 31.88
CA PRO A 74 -1.37 6.29 31.92
C PRO A 74 -1.87 4.83 31.88
N VAL A 75 -1.23 4.00 31.09
CA VAL A 75 -1.35 2.56 31.21
C VAL A 75 -0.71 2.17 32.55
N TYR A 76 -1.37 1.34 33.32
CA TYR A 76 -0.86 0.85 34.61
C TYR A 76 -0.43 -0.59 34.49
N GLY A 77 0.80 -0.87 34.88
CA GLY A 77 1.28 -2.22 35.03
C GLY A 77 0.58 -2.99 36.18
N PRO A 78 0.90 -4.30 36.33
CA PRO A 78 0.25 -5.18 37.30
C PRO A 78 0.35 -4.70 38.75
N ASN A 79 1.32 -3.89 39.09
CA ASN A 79 1.55 -3.37 40.44
C ASN A 79 1.04 -1.91 40.61
N GLY A 80 0.32 -1.38 39.61
CA GLY A 80 -0.21 -0.02 39.60
C GLY A 80 0.81 1.08 39.28
N GLU A 81 1.98 0.72 38.74
CA GLU A 81 2.94 1.65 38.17
C GLU A 81 2.46 2.17 36.81
N LYS A 82 2.80 3.43 36.50
CA LYS A 82 2.60 3.97 35.15
C LYS A 82 3.59 3.28 34.20
N THR A 83 3.10 2.84 33.05
CA THR A 83 3.91 2.14 32.05
C THR A 83 3.56 2.59 30.64
N LEU A 84 4.40 2.23 29.66
CA LEU A 84 4.13 2.40 28.25
C LEU A 84 3.20 1.29 27.76
N ALA A 85 2.38 1.58 26.75
CA ALA A 85 1.60 0.56 26.05
C ALA A 85 2.53 -0.15 25.04
N GLY A 86 2.65 -1.45 25.17
CA GLY A 86 3.41 -2.29 24.24
C GLY A 86 2.49 -3.03 23.30
N PHE A 87 2.93 -3.24 22.07
CA PHE A 87 2.27 -4.11 21.09
C PHE A 87 3.23 -5.19 20.61
N ASP A 88 2.68 -6.32 20.21
CA ASP A 88 3.42 -7.50 19.79
C ASP A 88 3.72 -7.49 18.28
N PRO A 89 4.66 -8.30 17.78
CA PRO A 89 4.87 -8.46 16.36
C PRO A 89 3.59 -8.90 15.63
N GLU A 90 3.40 -8.36 14.42
CA GLU A 90 2.47 -8.89 13.44
C GLU A 90 3.21 -9.90 12.57
N GLU A 91 2.60 -11.04 12.29
CA GLU A 91 3.16 -12.06 11.40
C GLU A 91 2.29 -12.27 10.17
N ALA A 92 2.91 -12.68 9.07
CA ALA A 92 2.18 -13.00 7.86
C ALA A 92 2.76 -14.24 7.17
N ILE A 93 1.88 -15.12 6.71
CA ILE A 93 2.25 -16.24 5.83
C ILE A 93 1.62 -16.02 4.46
N GLN A 94 2.46 -15.89 3.44
CA GLN A 94 2.03 -15.74 2.06
C GLN A 94 2.17 -17.06 1.30
N TYR A 95 1.13 -17.40 0.55
CA TYR A 95 1.08 -18.46 -0.44
C TYR A 95 0.87 -17.81 -1.81
N GLU A 96 1.77 -18.06 -2.75
CA GLU A 96 1.69 -17.49 -4.10
C GLU A 96 1.91 -18.55 -5.15
N PHE A 97 0.99 -18.63 -6.11
CA PHE A 97 1.17 -19.41 -7.33
C PHE A 97 1.19 -18.47 -8.53
N GLY A 98 2.24 -18.58 -9.35
CA GLY A 98 2.43 -17.69 -10.47
C GLY A 98 2.95 -18.37 -11.72
N TRP A 99 2.82 -17.61 -12.82
CA TRP A 99 3.35 -17.94 -14.13
C TRP A 99 4.12 -16.73 -14.67
N LYS A 100 5.25 -17.01 -15.34
CA LYS A 100 6.04 -16.00 -16.08
C LYS A 100 6.38 -16.57 -17.44
N GLY A 101 6.24 -15.74 -18.47
CA GLY A 101 6.55 -16.17 -19.83
C GLY A 101 6.94 -15.04 -20.75
N SER A 102 7.67 -15.39 -21.82
CA SER A 102 8.00 -14.49 -22.92
C SER A 102 7.85 -15.18 -24.26
N SER A 103 7.58 -14.38 -25.31
CA SER A 103 7.60 -14.87 -26.68
C SER A 103 9.04 -15.25 -27.09
N ALA A 104 9.17 -16.15 -28.06
CA ALA A 104 10.48 -16.62 -28.53
C ALA A 104 11.37 -15.50 -29.10
N ASP A 105 10.77 -14.43 -29.63
CA ASP A 105 11.48 -13.25 -30.12
C ASP A 105 11.74 -12.19 -29.02
N GLY A 106 11.33 -12.45 -27.77
CA GLY A 106 11.49 -11.58 -26.60
C GLY A 106 10.67 -10.28 -26.66
N ARG A 107 9.77 -10.14 -27.64
CA ARG A 107 8.97 -8.91 -27.81
C ARG A 107 7.79 -8.83 -26.84
N LEU A 108 7.30 -9.96 -26.36
CA LEU A 108 6.21 -10.06 -25.40
C LEU A 108 6.71 -10.71 -24.12
N GLN A 109 6.46 -10.08 -22.99
CA GLN A 109 6.68 -10.63 -21.66
C GLN A 109 5.41 -10.49 -20.86
N ALA A 110 5.02 -11.54 -20.13
CA ALA A 110 3.84 -11.51 -19.29
C ALA A 110 4.07 -12.29 -18.00
N THR A 111 3.41 -11.83 -16.95
CA THR A 111 3.36 -12.49 -15.64
C THR A 111 1.92 -12.54 -15.15
N ALA A 112 1.59 -13.57 -14.40
CA ALA A 112 0.33 -13.66 -13.67
C ALA A 112 0.58 -14.42 -12.36
N ALA A 113 -0.02 -13.97 -11.27
CA ALA A 113 0.03 -14.62 -9.98
C ALA A 113 -1.33 -14.54 -9.27
N VAL A 114 -1.61 -15.53 -8.45
CA VAL A 114 -2.65 -15.49 -7.43
C VAL A 114 -2.00 -15.71 -6.09
N PHE A 115 -2.49 -15.02 -5.07
CA PHE A 115 -1.91 -15.09 -3.73
C PHE A 115 -2.99 -15.15 -2.65
N PHE A 116 -2.59 -15.71 -1.52
CA PHE A 116 -3.30 -15.67 -0.26
C PHE A 116 -2.30 -15.31 0.83
N ILE A 117 -2.65 -14.38 1.71
CA ILE A 117 -1.85 -13.95 2.84
C ILE A 117 -2.72 -14.06 4.09
N ASP A 118 -2.21 -14.78 5.07
CA ASP A 118 -2.78 -14.94 6.38
C ASP A 118 -1.96 -14.10 7.37
N TYR A 119 -2.61 -13.10 7.96
CA TYR A 119 -2.02 -12.20 8.95
C TYR A 119 -2.48 -12.60 10.34
N ASP A 120 -1.53 -12.87 11.19
CA ASP A 120 -1.72 -13.18 12.60
C ASP A 120 -1.32 -11.98 13.44
N ASN A 121 -2.15 -11.66 14.43
CA ASN A 121 -1.89 -10.63 15.43
C ASN A 121 -1.65 -9.22 14.82
N ARG A 122 -2.50 -8.82 13.88
CA ARG A 122 -2.29 -7.61 13.06
C ARG A 122 -2.30 -6.34 13.90
N GLN A 123 -1.30 -5.51 13.66
CA GLN A 123 -1.16 -4.18 14.26
C GLN A 123 -2.15 -3.20 13.63
N PHE A 124 -2.76 -2.39 14.46
CA PHE A 124 -3.71 -1.37 14.06
C PHE A 124 -3.39 -0.05 14.76
N GLU A 125 -3.15 0.99 13.97
CA GLU A 125 -2.98 2.35 14.45
C GLU A 125 -4.35 3.00 14.61
N PHE A 126 -4.58 3.66 15.74
CA PHE A 126 -5.85 4.31 16.05
C PHE A 126 -5.64 5.66 16.73
N ILE A 127 -6.57 6.57 16.53
CA ILE A 127 -6.66 7.84 17.23
C ILE A 127 -8.05 7.93 17.86
N VAL A 128 -8.12 7.97 19.17
CA VAL A 128 -9.40 8.01 19.90
C VAL A 128 -9.44 9.19 20.87
N PRO A 129 -10.63 9.73 21.18
CA PRO A 129 -10.78 10.70 22.24
C PRO A 129 -10.32 10.15 23.59
N ASN A 130 -9.56 10.95 24.34
CA ASN A 130 -9.14 10.58 25.66
C ASN A 130 -10.36 10.32 26.58
N PRO A 131 -10.49 9.12 27.18
CA PRO A 131 -11.59 8.82 28.09
C PRO A 131 -11.71 9.75 29.30
N SER A 132 -10.65 10.52 29.64
CA SER A 132 -10.71 11.55 30.69
C SER A 132 -11.70 12.68 30.38
N GLY A 133 -12.10 12.84 29.10
CA GLY A 133 -13.02 13.88 28.68
C GLY A 133 -12.42 15.30 28.67
N ASP A 134 -11.09 15.41 28.70
CA ASP A 134 -10.35 16.69 28.68
C ASP A 134 -10.19 17.31 27.28
N GLY A 135 -10.70 16.60 26.24
CA GLY A 135 -10.65 17.03 24.85
C GLY A 135 -9.33 16.71 24.14
N THR A 136 -8.45 15.95 24.79
CA THR A 136 -7.22 15.44 24.16
C THR A 136 -7.49 14.13 23.40
N LEU A 137 -6.54 13.70 22.61
CA LEU A 137 -6.57 12.45 21.87
C LEU A 137 -5.50 11.49 22.39
N ILE A 138 -5.78 10.22 22.19
CA ILE A 138 -4.83 9.15 22.33
C ILE A 138 -4.54 8.60 20.94
N ASP A 139 -3.27 8.62 20.59
CA ASP A 139 -2.70 7.93 19.44
C ASP A 139 -2.08 6.63 19.95
N GLY A 140 -2.37 5.52 19.31
CA GLY A 140 -1.91 4.22 19.77
C GLY A 140 -1.79 3.20 18.66
N ILE A 141 -1.05 2.13 18.95
CA ILE A 141 -0.97 0.93 18.13
C ILE A 141 -1.30 -0.25 19.04
N GLU A 142 -2.21 -1.10 18.62
CA GLU A 142 -2.54 -2.35 19.28
C GLU A 142 -2.67 -3.48 18.28
N ASN A 143 -2.43 -4.71 18.75
CA ASN A 143 -2.76 -5.89 17.98
C ASN A 143 -4.25 -6.22 18.21
N ILE A 144 -5.07 -6.08 17.14
CA ILE A 144 -6.53 -6.15 17.29
C ILE A 144 -7.15 -7.45 16.79
N GLY A 145 -6.39 -8.28 16.09
CA GLY A 145 -6.86 -9.58 15.59
C GLY A 145 -6.15 -9.98 14.31
N ASP A 146 -6.71 -10.96 13.66
CA ASP A 146 -6.19 -11.58 12.46
C ASP A 146 -6.91 -11.07 11.23
N SER A 147 -6.30 -11.19 10.04
CA SER A 147 -6.94 -10.82 8.79
C SER A 147 -6.42 -11.65 7.62
N GLU A 148 -7.27 -11.85 6.63
CA GLU A 148 -6.91 -12.54 5.40
C GLU A 148 -6.88 -11.59 4.21
N GLN A 149 -5.94 -11.82 3.31
CA GLN A 149 -5.89 -11.15 2.01
C GLN A 149 -5.74 -12.17 0.90
N ARG A 150 -6.49 -11.99 -0.17
CA ARG A 150 -6.40 -12.81 -1.39
C ARG A 150 -6.47 -11.91 -2.61
N GLY A 151 -5.74 -12.29 -3.63
CA GLY A 151 -5.71 -11.45 -4.82
C GLY A 151 -5.10 -12.12 -6.02
N LEU A 152 -5.07 -11.32 -7.07
CA LEU A 152 -4.41 -11.68 -8.31
C LEU A 152 -3.64 -10.46 -8.86
N GLU A 153 -2.53 -10.75 -9.53
CA GLU A 153 -1.74 -9.76 -10.23
C GLU A 153 -1.42 -10.27 -11.63
N ALA A 154 -1.42 -9.36 -12.58
CA ALA A 154 -0.99 -9.67 -13.95
C ALA A 154 -0.23 -8.49 -14.54
N SER A 155 0.80 -8.76 -15.32
CA SER A 155 1.51 -7.74 -16.06
C SER A 155 1.86 -8.21 -17.47
N LEU A 156 1.94 -7.25 -18.38
CA LEU A 156 2.28 -7.46 -19.78
C LEU A 156 3.20 -6.33 -20.24
N THR A 157 4.29 -6.67 -20.93
CA THR A 157 5.10 -5.74 -21.69
C THR A 157 5.25 -6.22 -23.12
N TRP A 158 4.87 -5.39 -24.08
CA TRP A 158 4.88 -5.72 -25.48
C TRP A 158 5.60 -4.65 -26.31
N ARG A 159 6.68 -5.04 -26.96
CA ARG A 159 7.33 -4.26 -28.01
C ARG A 159 6.57 -4.45 -29.32
N ALA A 160 5.46 -3.70 -29.49
CA ALA A 160 4.56 -3.81 -30.64
C ALA A 160 5.28 -3.54 -31.96
N SER A 161 6.27 -2.62 -31.96
CA SER A 161 7.18 -2.36 -33.05
C SER A 161 8.56 -1.90 -32.54
N GLU A 162 9.48 -1.55 -33.42
CA GLU A 162 10.74 -0.90 -33.06
C GLU A 162 10.54 0.49 -32.41
N TYR A 163 9.37 1.11 -32.65
CA TYR A 163 9.03 2.45 -32.21
C TYR A 163 8.00 2.48 -31.07
N LEU A 164 7.33 1.38 -30.76
CA LEU A 164 6.20 1.37 -29.82
C LEU A 164 6.35 0.22 -28.82
N GLN A 165 6.37 0.61 -27.55
CA GLN A 165 6.25 -0.31 -26.43
C GLN A 165 4.96 -0.01 -25.64
N ILE A 166 4.22 -1.07 -25.31
CA ILE A 166 3.02 -1.02 -24.48
C ILE A 166 3.29 -1.85 -23.24
N ALA A 167 2.92 -1.34 -22.06
CA ALA A 167 2.92 -2.11 -20.83
C ALA A 167 1.57 -1.95 -20.13
N ALA A 168 1.09 -3.04 -19.54
CA ALA A 168 -0.10 -3.07 -18.72
C ALA A 168 0.17 -3.84 -17.43
N ALA A 169 -0.42 -3.38 -16.34
CA ALA A 169 -0.43 -4.10 -15.07
C ALA A 169 -1.83 -4.00 -14.45
N TYR A 170 -2.29 -5.08 -13.86
CA TYR A 170 -3.55 -5.18 -13.16
C TYR A 170 -3.35 -5.90 -11.84
N GLY A 171 -3.93 -5.36 -10.77
CA GLY A 171 -4.00 -5.96 -9.45
C GLY A 171 -5.44 -5.97 -8.94
N TYR A 172 -5.78 -7.02 -8.21
CA TYR A 172 -7.03 -7.14 -7.46
C TYR A 172 -6.73 -7.74 -6.09
N ILE A 173 -7.26 -7.12 -5.03
CA ILE A 173 -7.13 -7.57 -3.65
C ILE A 173 -8.51 -7.56 -3.01
N SER A 174 -8.82 -8.64 -2.30
CA SER A 174 -9.92 -8.73 -1.34
C SER A 174 -9.30 -9.04 0.01
N ALA A 175 -9.55 -8.20 0.99
CA ALA A 175 -9.04 -8.34 2.34
C ALA A 175 -10.19 -8.20 3.34
N GLU A 176 -10.15 -8.98 4.42
CA GLU A 176 -11.16 -8.94 5.47
C GLU A 176 -10.55 -9.26 6.84
N TRP A 177 -11.05 -8.59 7.87
CA TRP A 177 -10.77 -8.92 9.25
C TRP A 177 -11.52 -10.19 9.65
N ASP A 178 -10.92 -10.97 10.52
CA ASP A 178 -11.58 -12.14 11.12
C ASP A 178 -12.79 -11.75 11.97
N ASP A 179 -13.78 -12.65 12.07
CA ASP A 179 -15.12 -12.40 12.62
C ASP A 179 -15.16 -11.74 14.02
N ASN A 180 -14.11 -11.90 14.82
CA ASN A 180 -14.08 -11.42 16.20
C ASN A 180 -13.12 -10.24 16.42
N THR A 181 -12.68 -9.59 15.37
CA THR A 181 -11.81 -8.41 15.46
C THR A 181 -12.60 -7.22 16.01
N ILE A 182 -12.18 -6.71 17.17
CA ILE A 182 -12.85 -5.63 17.88
C ILE A 182 -11.88 -4.47 18.05
N LEU A 183 -12.36 -3.24 17.82
CA LEU A 183 -11.56 -2.03 18.09
C LEU A 183 -11.10 -2.00 19.56
N PRO A 184 -9.93 -1.39 19.86
CA PRO A 184 -9.35 -1.35 21.21
C PRO A 184 -10.27 -0.80 22.28
N ASP A 185 -11.11 0.16 21.94
CA ASP A 185 -12.09 0.78 22.84
C ASP A 185 -13.39 -0.03 22.99
N GLY A 186 -13.51 -1.14 22.27
CA GLY A 186 -14.69 -2.01 22.26
C GLY A 186 -15.91 -1.42 21.55
N SER A 187 -15.76 -0.28 20.86
CA SER A 187 -16.87 0.45 20.24
C SER A 187 -17.45 -0.23 19.01
N ALA A 188 -16.65 -1.02 18.27
CA ALA A 188 -17.09 -1.68 17.05
C ALA A 188 -16.42 -3.04 16.83
N ASN A 189 -17.17 -3.95 16.21
CA ASN A 189 -16.65 -5.18 15.63
C ASN A 189 -16.30 -4.92 14.17
N LEU A 190 -15.04 -5.20 13.77
CA LEU A 190 -14.52 -5.04 12.43
C LEU A 190 -14.62 -6.33 11.59
N GLY A 191 -15.04 -7.44 12.19
CA GLY A 191 -15.10 -8.74 11.51
C GLY A 191 -15.83 -8.69 10.19
N GLY A 192 -15.21 -9.22 9.14
CA GLY A 192 -15.70 -9.19 7.76
C GLY A 192 -15.59 -7.84 7.05
N GLN A 193 -15.07 -6.80 7.72
CA GLN A 193 -14.78 -5.50 7.06
C GLN A 193 -13.39 -5.51 6.44
N THR A 194 -13.21 -4.69 5.41
CA THR A 194 -11.89 -4.52 4.79
C THR A 194 -10.97 -3.72 5.71
N PRO A 195 -9.73 -4.17 5.96
CA PRO A 195 -8.73 -3.37 6.64
C PRO A 195 -8.48 -2.03 5.91
N PRO A 196 -8.17 -0.95 6.66
CA PRO A 196 -7.98 0.36 6.06
C PRO A 196 -6.82 0.39 5.05
N GLN A 197 -6.87 1.38 4.12
CA GLN A 197 -5.85 1.65 3.11
C GLN A 197 -5.65 0.54 2.05
N ILE A 198 -6.57 -0.40 1.95
CA ILE A 198 -6.58 -1.42 0.89
C ILE A 198 -7.33 -0.87 -0.33
N ILE A 199 -6.64 -0.79 -1.48
CA ILE A 199 -7.25 -0.49 -2.78
C ILE A 199 -7.66 -1.82 -3.42
N ASP A 200 -8.96 -2.02 -3.63
CA ASP A 200 -9.52 -3.31 -4.09
C ASP A 200 -9.03 -3.73 -5.49
N LYS A 201 -8.76 -2.78 -6.37
CA LYS A 201 -8.27 -3.02 -7.74
C LYS A 201 -7.39 -1.88 -8.24
N SER A 202 -6.43 -2.20 -9.08
CA SER A 202 -5.57 -1.23 -9.74
C SER A 202 -5.32 -1.65 -11.19
N LEU A 203 -5.26 -0.66 -12.08
CA LEU A 203 -4.88 -0.85 -13.48
C LEU A 203 -3.91 0.26 -13.89
N SER A 204 -2.81 -0.14 -14.52
CA SER A 204 -1.90 0.78 -15.19
C SER A 204 -1.74 0.35 -16.65
N LEU A 205 -1.85 1.30 -17.56
CA LEU A 205 -1.59 1.09 -18.99
C LEU A 205 -0.68 2.21 -19.48
N THR A 206 0.49 1.85 -20.03
CA THR A 206 1.43 2.79 -20.62
C THR A 206 1.70 2.46 -22.08
N ALA A 207 1.89 3.49 -22.92
CA ALA A 207 2.38 3.32 -24.27
C ALA A 207 3.46 4.36 -24.53
N ASN A 208 4.65 3.89 -24.90
CA ASN A 208 5.80 4.72 -25.20
C ASN A 208 6.13 4.59 -26.70
N PHE A 209 6.09 5.71 -27.38
CA PHE A 209 6.40 5.80 -28.80
C PHE A 209 7.60 6.73 -29.00
N GLN A 210 8.59 6.25 -29.76
CA GLN A 210 9.75 7.03 -30.15
C GLN A 210 10.15 6.66 -31.57
N LYS A 211 10.25 7.64 -32.45
CA LYS A 211 10.53 7.42 -33.89
C LYS A 211 11.35 8.54 -34.49
N PRO A 212 12.36 8.25 -35.33
CA PRO A 212 13.07 9.26 -36.08
C PRO A 212 12.13 10.21 -36.84
N ALA A 213 12.40 11.51 -36.75
CA ALA A 213 11.61 12.57 -37.39
C ALA A 213 12.45 13.24 -38.52
N PHE A 214 12.95 14.44 -38.30
CA PHE A 214 13.73 15.23 -39.26
C PHE A 214 14.92 15.89 -38.59
N SER A 215 15.99 16.12 -39.32
CA SER A 215 17.15 16.92 -38.86
C SER A 215 17.75 16.46 -37.52
N GLY A 216 17.81 15.14 -37.27
CA GLY A 216 18.34 14.59 -36.04
C GLY A 216 17.38 14.66 -34.86
N PHE A 217 16.14 15.07 -35.07
CA PHE A 217 15.06 14.96 -34.06
C PHE A 217 14.38 13.62 -34.14
N GLU A 218 13.81 13.25 -33.02
CA GLU A 218 12.91 12.10 -32.85
C GLU A 218 11.57 12.55 -32.26
N TRP A 219 10.48 11.97 -32.76
CA TRP A 219 9.17 12.09 -32.14
C TRP A 219 9.15 11.25 -30.87
N LEU A 220 8.65 11.86 -29.80
CA LEU A 220 8.33 11.19 -28.55
C LEU A 220 6.82 11.31 -28.29
N ALA A 221 6.18 10.23 -27.90
CA ALA A 221 4.83 10.29 -27.35
C ALA A 221 4.69 9.25 -26.24
N ASN A 222 4.19 9.69 -25.09
CA ASN A 222 3.89 8.85 -23.95
C ASN A 222 2.40 8.97 -23.58
N PHE A 223 1.81 7.86 -23.28
CA PHE A 223 0.47 7.72 -22.77
C PHE A 223 0.55 6.94 -21.46
N GLN A 224 -0.10 7.42 -20.42
CA GLN A 224 -0.25 6.71 -19.16
C GLN A 224 -1.69 6.84 -18.67
N LEU A 225 -2.34 5.71 -18.49
CA LEU A 225 -3.64 5.62 -17.85
C LEU A 225 -3.47 4.84 -16.55
N SER A 226 -3.93 5.42 -15.46
CA SER A 226 -3.94 4.80 -14.14
C SER A 226 -5.38 4.79 -13.61
N HIS A 227 -5.83 3.64 -13.15
CA HIS A 227 -7.10 3.47 -12.46
C HIS A 227 -6.84 2.86 -11.09
N ASN A 228 -7.38 3.50 -10.05
CA ASN A 228 -7.45 2.97 -8.69
C ASN A 228 -8.91 2.72 -8.35
N GLY A 229 -9.19 1.55 -7.82
CA GLY A 229 -10.48 1.18 -7.29
C GLY A 229 -10.82 1.89 -5.99
N THR A 230 -11.81 1.41 -5.29
CA THR A 230 -12.18 1.95 -3.99
C THR A 230 -11.12 1.63 -2.94
N MET A 231 -10.93 2.56 -2.02
CA MET A 231 -10.11 2.35 -0.82
C MET A 231 -10.98 2.66 0.41
N GLU A 232 -11.00 1.75 1.35
CA GLU A 232 -11.75 1.94 2.58
C GLU A 232 -10.82 2.37 3.71
N GLY A 233 -11.25 3.34 4.51
CA GLY A 233 -10.61 3.78 5.74
C GLY A 233 -11.49 3.51 6.94
N GLY A 234 -10.95 2.95 8.02
CA GLY A 234 -11.67 2.76 9.28
C GLY A 234 -12.02 4.11 9.92
N LYS A 235 -13.24 4.26 10.46
CA LYS A 235 -13.62 5.46 11.22
C LYS A 235 -13.35 5.28 12.70
N PRO A 236 -12.89 6.32 13.40
CA PRO A 236 -12.74 6.28 14.85
C PRO A 236 -14.03 5.97 15.61
N SER A 237 -15.18 6.36 15.06
CA SER A 237 -16.51 6.07 15.61
C SER A 237 -17.06 4.69 15.22
N GLY A 238 -16.24 3.88 14.54
CA GLY A 238 -16.64 2.62 13.91
C GLY A 238 -17.24 2.80 12.52
N GLY A 239 -17.19 1.73 11.70
CA GLY A 239 -17.58 1.74 10.30
C GLY A 239 -16.45 2.19 9.37
N THR A 240 -16.79 2.47 8.11
CA THR A 240 -15.83 2.81 7.07
C THR A 240 -16.13 4.15 6.40
N VAL A 241 -15.09 4.78 5.87
CA VAL A 241 -15.19 5.85 4.88
C VAL A 241 -14.58 5.34 3.58
N THR A 242 -15.26 5.58 2.47
CA THR A 242 -14.82 5.08 1.17
C THR A 242 -14.22 6.22 0.35
N ASN A 243 -12.97 6.08 -0.06
CA ASN A 243 -12.38 6.87 -1.14
C ASN A 243 -12.85 6.28 -2.47
N PRO A 244 -13.62 7.02 -3.28
CA PRO A 244 -14.16 6.51 -4.53
C PRO A 244 -13.07 6.13 -5.53
N GLU A 245 -13.38 5.18 -6.40
CA GLU A 245 -12.52 4.86 -7.54
C GLU A 245 -12.30 6.06 -8.46
N PHE A 246 -11.13 6.12 -9.08
CA PHE A 246 -10.81 7.19 -10.02
C PHE A 246 -9.88 6.72 -11.14
N THR A 247 -9.88 7.46 -12.25
CA THR A 247 -9.04 7.21 -13.42
C THR A 247 -8.32 8.48 -13.85
N VAL A 248 -7.00 8.44 -13.94
CA VAL A 248 -6.17 9.54 -14.41
C VAL A 248 -5.53 9.14 -15.75
N LEU A 249 -5.54 10.09 -16.69
CA LEU A 249 -4.89 9.96 -17.98
C LEU A 249 -3.86 11.07 -18.14
N ASP A 250 -2.61 10.70 -18.36
CA ASP A 250 -1.52 11.61 -18.64
C ASP A 250 -0.98 11.38 -20.04
N LEU A 251 -0.73 12.48 -20.76
CA LEU A 251 -0.26 12.47 -22.13
C LEU A 251 0.96 13.38 -22.27
N GLN A 252 1.95 12.90 -23.00
CA GLN A 252 3.12 13.69 -23.36
C GLN A 252 3.42 13.51 -24.85
N VAL A 253 3.74 14.59 -25.53
CA VAL A 253 4.26 14.56 -26.89
C VAL A 253 5.44 15.50 -27.02
N GLY A 254 6.41 15.16 -27.86
CA GLY A 254 7.58 16.00 -28.02
C GLY A 254 8.46 15.69 -29.20
N LEU A 255 9.50 16.53 -29.32
CA LEU A 255 10.62 16.37 -30.23
C LEU A 255 11.92 16.42 -29.42
N VAL A 256 12.74 15.41 -29.56
CA VAL A 256 13.99 15.25 -28.81
C VAL A 256 15.15 15.08 -29.79
N SER A 257 16.27 15.74 -29.51
CA SER A 257 17.56 15.56 -30.22
C SER A 257 18.70 15.56 -29.20
N ASP A 258 19.92 15.40 -29.64
CA ASP A 258 21.12 15.47 -28.78
C ASP A 258 21.19 16.78 -27.98
N SER A 259 20.78 17.88 -28.56
CA SER A 259 20.89 19.23 -27.97
C SER A 259 19.56 19.79 -27.49
N TRP A 260 18.43 19.39 -28.06
CA TRP A 260 17.13 19.96 -27.76
C TRP A 260 16.13 18.93 -27.27
N GLU A 261 15.33 19.35 -26.30
CA GLU A 261 14.17 18.62 -25.82
C GLU A 261 12.98 19.58 -25.73
N LEU A 262 11.95 19.33 -26.54
CA LEU A 262 10.73 20.14 -26.63
C LEU A 262 9.55 19.24 -26.26
N LEU A 263 8.89 19.49 -25.12
CA LEU A 263 7.82 18.65 -24.60
C LEU A 263 6.55 19.45 -24.36
N LEU A 264 5.42 18.82 -24.65
CA LEU A 264 4.08 19.23 -24.25
C LEU A 264 3.49 18.11 -23.38
N ASN A 265 3.08 18.45 -22.16
CA ASN A 265 2.45 17.52 -21.23
C ASN A 265 1.02 17.97 -20.97
N LEU A 266 0.14 17.00 -20.83
CA LEU A 266 -1.23 17.17 -20.40
C LEU A 266 -1.49 16.16 -19.30
N ASP A 267 -1.35 16.60 -18.05
CA ASP A 267 -1.59 15.80 -16.87
C ASP A 267 -3.08 15.84 -16.53
N ASN A 268 -3.60 14.73 -16.05
CA ASN A 268 -5.02 14.55 -15.77
C ASN A 268 -5.91 15.03 -16.92
N ALA A 269 -5.68 14.50 -18.13
CA ALA A 269 -6.39 14.90 -19.35
C ALA A 269 -7.92 14.75 -19.25
N LEU A 270 -8.41 13.80 -18.45
CA LEU A 270 -9.84 13.59 -18.17
C LEU A 270 -10.40 14.66 -17.23
N ASN A 271 -9.55 15.44 -16.55
CA ASN A 271 -9.93 16.41 -15.52
C ASN A 271 -10.73 15.75 -14.39
N GLU A 272 -10.32 14.55 -14.01
CA GLU A 272 -10.91 13.80 -12.91
C GLU A 272 -10.70 14.55 -11.60
N LYS A 273 -11.74 14.55 -10.76
CA LYS A 273 -11.66 15.09 -9.41
C LYS A 273 -11.60 13.91 -8.45
N TYR A 274 -10.46 13.74 -7.82
CA TYR A 274 -10.20 12.59 -6.97
C TYR A 274 -9.41 12.98 -5.72
N TYR A 275 -9.43 12.10 -4.74
CA TYR A 275 -8.56 12.16 -3.58
C TYR A 275 -7.50 11.08 -3.70
N THR A 276 -6.25 11.44 -3.43
CA THR A 276 -5.16 10.47 -3.35
C THR A 276 -5.20 9.70 -2.05
N ASP A 277 -5.79 10.31 -1.03
CA ASP A 277 -5.94 9.74 0.29
C ASP A 277 -7.11 10.41 1.01
N ILE A 278 -7.80 9.67 1.89
CA ILE A 278 -8.82 10.18 2.81
C ILE A 278 -8.64 9.52 4.18
N GLU A 279 -8.58 10.35 5.22
CA GLU A 279 -8.46 9.89 6.59
C GLU A 279 -9.59 10.42 7.45
N PRO A 280 -10.32 9.55 8.13
CA PRO A 280 -11.28 9.97 9.14
C PRO A 280 -10.55 10.27 10.46
N PHE A 281 -10.85 11.44 11.05
CA PHE A 281 -10.38 11.84 12.35
C PHE A 281 -11.54 12.02 13.31
N PRO A 282 -11.35 11.75 14.62
CA PRO A 282 -12.33 12.10 15.63
C PRO A 282 -12.60 13.61 15.61
N ASN A 283 -13.86 14.00 15.82
CA ASN A 283 -14.22 15.42 15.90
C ASN A 283 -13.73 16.04 17.23
N PHE A 284 -12.68 16.85 17.17
CA PHE A 284 -12.06 17.51 18.33
C PHE A 284 -12.83 18.72 18.84
N GLY A 285 -14.00 19.02 18.33
CA GLY A 285 -14.72 20.22 18.70
C GLY A 285 -13.99 21.52 18.32
N PHE A 286 -13.35 21.55 17.16
CA PHE A 286 -12.73 22.77 16.63
C PHE A 286 -13.75 23.92 16.57
N GLY A 287 -13.64 24.85 17.53
CA GLY A 287 -14.20 26.19 17.43
C GLY A 287 -15.70 26.28 17.26
N GLY A 288 -16.52 25.69 18.13
CA GLY A 288 -17.91 26.07 18.27
C GLY A 288 -18.89 25.49 17.24
N LEU A 289 -18.53 24.45 16.52
CA LEU A 289 -19.49 23.61 15.83
C LEU A 289 -20.17 22.70 16.88
N THR A 290 -21.04 23.31 17.67
CA THR A 290 -21.89 22.60 18.64
C THR A 290 -23.00 21.86 17.91
N GLY A 291 -22.64 20.85 17.14
CA GLY A 291 -23.55 19.79 16.72
C GLY A 291 -23.65 18.77 17.86
N THR A 292 -24.85 18.30 18.13
CA THR A 292 -25.16 17.38 19.23
C THR A 292 -24.70 15.93 18.97
N GLU A 293 -23.96 15.70 17.88
CA GLU A 293 -23.35 14.39 17.55
C GLU A 293 -21.89 14.62 17.17
N PRO A 294 -20.95 13.84 17.72
CA PRO A 294 -19.57 13.82 17.27
C PRO A 294 -19.49 13.17 15.88
N ALA A 295 -19.64 13.99 14.84
CA ALA A 295 -19.39 13.49 13.49
C ALA A 295 -17.87 13.48 13.26
N ASP A 296 -17.35 12.37 12.74
CA ASP A 296 -15.95 12.29 12.33
C ASP A 296 -15.64 13.37 11.28
N ILE A 297 -14.47 13.93 11.38
CA ILE A 297 -13.92 14.83 10.36
C ILE A 297 -13.21 13.97 9.32
N ILE A 298 -13.53 14.15 8.05
CA ILE A 298 -12.82 13.48 6.97
C ILE A 298 -11.85 14.49 6.36
N ILE A 299 -10.56 14.18 6.43
CA ILE A 299 -9.50 14.92 5.77
C ILE A 299 -9.14 14.18 4.49
N GLY A 300 -9.04 14.91 3.37
CA GLY A 300 -8.68 14.32 2.10
C GLY A 300 -7.63 15.14 1.37
N THR A 301 -6.68 14.47 0.77
CA THR A 301 -5.67 15.06 -0.12
C THR A 301 -6.17 15.01 -1.54
N HIS A 302 -6.42 16.18 -2.14
CA HIS A 302 -6.86 16.27 -3.53
C HIS A 302 -5.76 15.89 -4.50
N GLY A 303 -6.10 15.12 -5.52
CA GLY A 303 -5.27 14.92 -6.70
C GLY A 303 -5.10 16.20 -7.52
N HIS A 304 -4.10 16.21 -8.39
CA HIS A 304 -3.82 17.35 -9.25
C HIS A 304 -4.95 17.59 -10.27
N PRO A 305 -5.34 18.84 -10.49
CA PRO A 305 -6.27 19.18 -11.58
C PRO A 305 -5.60 18.95 -12.95
N ARG A 306 -6.37 19.05 -14.02
CA ARG A 306 -5.80 19.07 -15.37
C ARG A 306 -4.76 20.17 -15.48
N LEU A 307 -3.56 19.80 -15.90
CA LEU A 307 -2.44 20.72 -16.08
C LEU A 307 -1.85 20.55 -17.46
N PHE A 308 -1.67 21.67 -18.17
CA PHE A 308 -0.94 21.73 -19.44
C PHE A 308 0.42 22.40 -19.21
N THR A 309 1.49 21.73 -19.60
CA THR A 309 2.86 22.23 -19.47
C THR A 309 3.59 22.15 -20.81
N ALA A 310 4.30 23.22 -21.16
CA ALA A 310 5.23 23.24 -22.28
C ALA A 310 6.64 23.51 -21.77
N SER A 311 7.60 22.71 -22.19
CA SER A 311 9.01 22.89 -21.82
C SER A 311 9.93 22.83 -23.03
N ALA A 312 11.01 23.60 -22.97
CA ALA A 312 12.09 23.59 -23.95
C ALA A 312 13.42 23.57 -23.18
N THR A 313 14.22 22.53 -23.41
CA THR A 313 15.52 22.35 -22.77
C THR A 313 16.59 22.32 -23.86
N TYR A 314 17.67 23.07 -23.65
CA TYR A 314 18.86 23.05 -24.50
C TYR A 314 20.08 22.57 -23.71
N ARG A 315 20.80 21.59 -24.26
CA ARG A 315 22.06 21.05 -23.71
C ARG A 315 23.23 21.52 -24.54
N PHE A 316 24.23 22.12 -23.89
CA PHE A 316 25.46 22.64 -24.49
C PHE A 316 26.48 21.54 -24.73
#